data_0f0a9c461a101bcadb7aa10c1b068319
#
_entry.id   0f0a9c461a101bcadb7aa10c1b068319
#
_cell.length_a   1.000
_cell.length_b   1.000
_cell.length_c   1.000
_cell.angle_alpha   90.00
_cell.angle_beta   90.00
_cell.angle_gamma   90.00
#
_symmetry.space_group_name_H-M   'P 1'
#
loop_
_entity.id
_entity.type
_entity.pdbx_description
1 polymer ?
#
loop_
_entity_poly.entity_id
_entity_poly.type
_entity_poly.pdbx_seq_one_letter_code
_entity_poly.pdbx_strand_id
1 'polypeptide(L)'
;VPADLVGLTNGKRLSEEKNADGTTTSRWEVTYPINNYLVSVNIAPYVPIEATYNGIDGTLDEKILFWALPEHEEKARVMWKKAPKMLEVLGKRFGEYPFLRDKYWVVETPYLGMEHQTIVAYGADFEDNKFGFDSLLLHETAHEWWGNKITAADWGDFWIHEGFGTYAEAIYVNDTL
;
A
#
# COMPACT_ATOMS: atom_id res chain seq x y z
N VAL A 1 0.92 -21.62 -2.84
CA VAL A 1 2.34 -21.30 -2.63
C VAL A 1 2.97 -22.32 -1.69
N PRO A 2 4.30 -22.57 -1.72
CA PRO A 2 5.01 -23.31 -0.68
C PRO A 2 4.70 -22.78 0.73
N ALA A 3 4.63 -23.65 1.74
CA ALA A 3 4.16 -23.26 3.08
C ALA A 3 5.14 -22.36 3.87
N ASP A 4 6.37 -22.24 3.42
CA ASP A 4 7.41 -21.35 3.96
C ASP A 4 7.39 -19.95 3.31
N LEU A 5 6.52 -19.74 2.31
CA LEU A 5 6.34 -18.46 1.63
C LEU A 5 4.93 -17.89 1.87
N VAL A 6 4.83 -16.60 1.78
CA VAL A 6 3.57 -15.85 1.86
C VAL A 6 3.17 -15.38 0.47
N GLY A 7 1.94 -15.70 0.04
CA GLY A 7 1.37 -15.21 -1.23
C GLY A 7 0.40 -14.06 -0.97
N LEU A 8 0.67 -12.92 -1.59
CA LEU A 8 -0.09 -11.67 -1.42
C LEU A 8 -0.58 -11.15 -2.76
N THR A 9 -1.78 -10.62 -2.79
CA THR A 9 -2.37 -9.96 -3.97
C THR A 9 -3.38 -8.87 -3.56
N ASN A 10 -3.99 -8.22 -4.52
CA ASN A 10 -5.01 -7.18 -4.34
C ASN A 10 -6.25 -7.68 -3.58
N GLY A 11 -7.03 -6.73 -3.03
CA GLY A 11 -8.28 -7.03 -2.34
C GLY A 11 -8.09 -7.65 -0.95
N LYS A 12 -9.16 -8.16 -0.35
CA LYS A 12 -9.17 -8.80 0.96
C LYS A 12 -8.93 -10.30 0.85
N ARG A 13 -8.22 -10.88 1.82
CA ARG A 13 -8.05 -12.33 1.94
C ARG A 13 -9.29 -12.96 2.56
N LEU A 14 -9.94 -13.86 1.83
CA LEU A 14 -11.14 -14.57 2.27
C LEU A 14 -10.81 -15.81 3.10
N SER A 15 -9.80 -16.57 2.68
CA SER A 15 -9.34 -17.76 3.39
C SER A 15 -7.88 -18.05 3.13
N GLU A 16 -7.29 -18.84 4.02
CA GLU A 16 -5.97 -19.41 3.87
C GLU A 16 -6.00 -20.83 4.42
N GLU A 17 -5.61 -21.81 3.61
CA GLU A 17 -5.65 -23.23 3.93
C GLU A 17 -4.28 -23.87 3.71
N LYS A 18 -3.80 -24.62 4.71
CA LYS A 18 -2.59 -25.44 4.57
C LYS A 18 -2.97 -26.79 3.98
N ASN A 19 -2.32 -27.16 2.88
CA ASN A 19 -2.56 -28.41 2.17
C ASN A 19 -1.66 -29.54 2.69
N ALA A 20 -2.08 -30.78 2.49
CA ALA A 20 -1.31 -31.96 2.91
C ALA A 20 0.02 -32.15 2.16
N ASP A 21 0.16 -31.53 1.00
CA ASP A 21 1.37 -31.55 0.15
C ASP A 21 2.44 -30.50 0.54
N GLY A 22 2.24 -29.79 1.66
CA GLY A 22 3.17 -28.74 2.13
C GLY A 22 3.02 -27.42 1.41
N THR A 23 1.88 -27.17 0.75
CA THR A 23 1.56 -25.87 0.16
C THR A 23 0.49 -25.13 0.98
N THR A 24 0.32 -23.84 0.69
CA THR A 24 -0.76 -23.00 1.23
C THR A 24 -1.59 -22.47 0.06
N THR A 25 -2.91 -22.58 0.17
CA THR A 25 -3.87 -21.98 -0.76
C THR A 25 -4.53 -20.78 -0.09
N SER A 26 -4.39 -19.59 -0.69
CA SER A 26 -5.08 -18.38 -0.26
C SER A 26 -6.12 -17.98 -1.29
N ARG A 27 -7.30 -17.56 -0.83
CA ARG A 27 -8.37 -17.01 -1.67
C ARG A 27 -8.53 -15.52 -1.39
N TRP A 28 -8.63 -14.73 -2.45
CA TRP A 28 -8.72 -13.28 -2.38
C TRP A 28 -9.93 -12.78 -3.18
N GLU A 29 -10.44 -11.63 -2.77
CA GLU A 29 -11.54 -10.94 -3.44
C GLU A 29 -11.24 -9.44 -3.52
N VAL A 30 -11.36 -8.88 -4.71
CA VAL A 30 -11.33 -7.43 -4.91
C VAL A 30 -12.78 -6.95 -5.00
N THR A 31 -13.22 -6.09 -4.07
CA THR A 31 -14.62 -5.65 -3.96
C THR A 31 -14.90 -4.33 -4.68
N TYR A 32 -13.85 -3.67 -5.16
CA TYR A 32 -13.94 -2.43 -5.93
C TYR A 32 -13.50 -2.65 -7.38
N PRO A 33 -13.92 -1.78 -8.32
CA PRO A 33 -13.33 -1.79 -9.65
C PRO A 33 -11.81 -1.67 -9.57
N ILE A 34 -11.11 -2.43 -10.40
CA ILE A 34 -9.65 -2.40 -10.49
C ILE A 34 -9.22 -2.42 -11.96
N ASN A 35 -8.22 -1.62 -12.30
CA ASN A 35 -7.61 -1.67 -13.62
C ASN A 35 -6.68 -2.90 -13.70
N ASN A 36 -6.62 -3.54 -14.86
CA ASN A 36 -5.84 -4.78 -15.03
C ASN A 36 -4.34 -4.59 -14.80
N TYR A 37 -3.78 -3.42 -15.09
CA TYR A 37 -2.35 -3.15 -14.86
C TYR A 37 -1.98 -3.06 -13.37
N LEU A 38 -2.98 -2.85 -12.49
CA LEU A 38 -2.80 -2.76 -11.04
C LEU A 38 -2.83 -4.12 -10.33
N VAL A 39 -3.20 -5.20 -11.05
CA VAL A 39 -3.23 -6.54 -10.46
C VAL A 39 -1.83 -7.08 -10.31
N SER A 40 -1.48 -7.50 -9.08
CA SER A 40 -0.16 -8.05 -8.77
C SER A 40 -0.24 -9.32 -7.92
N VAL A 41 0.80 -10.14 -7.99
CA VAL A 41 1.02 -11.29 -7.12
C VAL A 41 2.44 -11.24 -6.60
N ASN A 42 2.58 -11.22 -5.28
CA ASN A 42 3.87 -11.14 -4.61
C ASN A 42 4.06 -12.41 -3.75
N ILE A 43 5.19 -13.10 -3.90
CA ILE A 43 5.46 -14.35 -3.18
C ILE A 43 6.90 -14.29 -2.66
N ALA A 44 7.06 -14.27 -1.33
CA ALA A 44 8.36 -14.30 -0.66
C ALA A 44 8.18 -14.73 0.81
N PRO A 45 9.25 -14.89 1.59
CA PRO A 45 9.17 -15.21 3.02
C PRO A 45 8.81 -13.96 3.85
N TYR A 46 7.75 -13.24 3.47
CA TYR A 46 7.36 -11.99 4.07
C TYR A 46 7.01 -12.08 5.54
N VAL A 47 7.38 -11.05 6.31
CA VAL A 47 6.96 -10.82 7.69
C VAL A 47 6.00 -9.62 7.76
N PRO A 48 4.87 -9.72 8.46
CA PRO A 48 3.91 -8.62 8.58
C PRO A 48 4.32 -7.62 9.66
N ILE A 49 4.22 -6.34 9.34
CA ILE A 49 4.38 -5.24 10.30
C ILE A 49 3.04 -4.51 10.37
N GLU A 50 2.43 -4.48 11.54
CA GLU A 50 1.10 -3.93 11.75
C GLU A 50 1.15 -2.47 12.18
N ALA A 51 0.18 -1.68 11.72
CA ALA A 51 -0.20 -0.39 12.26
C ALA A 51 -1.71 -0.25 12.17
N THR A 52 -2.28 0.75 12.86
CA THR A 52 -3.71 1.04 12.85
C THR A 52 -3.96 2.40 12.20
N TYR A 53 -4.88 2.44 11.26
CA TYR A 53 -5.41 3.66 10.67
C TYR A 53 -6.79 3.97 11.27
N ASN A 54 -6.93 5.15 11.87
CA ASN A 54 -8.16 5.52 12.60
C ASN A 54 -9.14 6.35 11.76
N GLY A 55 -8.90 6.49 10.46
CA GLY A 55 -9.71 7.36 9.60
C GLY A 55 -9.42 8.85 9.80
N ILE A 56 -10.03 9.67 8.96
CA ILE A 56 -9.84 11.14 9.02
C ILE A 56 -10.50 11.78 10.24
N ASP A 57 -11.48 11.14 10.83
CA ASP A 57 -12.23 11.60 12.02
C ASP A 57 -11.90 10.81 13.30
N GLY A 58 -11.00 9.84 13.23
CA GLY A 58 -10.59 9.01 14.36
C GLY A 58 -11.59 7.90 14.75
N THR A 59 -12.57 7.59 13.91
CA THR A 59 -13.64 6.61 14.22
C THR A 59 -13.38 5.21 13.68
N LEU A 60 -12.39 5.03 12.80
CA LEU A 60 -12.02 3.74 12.25
C LEU A 60 -11.00 3.03 13.15
N ASP A 61 -10.89 1.72 12.97
CA ASP A 61 -9.87 0.85 13.59
C ASP A 61 -9.37 -0.14 12.54
N GLU A 62 -8.83 0.42 11.43
CA GLU A 62 -8.41 -0.38 10.29
C GLU A 62 -6.97 -0.85 10.44
N LYS A 63 -6.80 -2.17 10.39
CA LYS A 63 -5.48 -2.77 10.39
C LYS A 63 -4.82 -2.60 9.04
N ILE A 64 -3.70 -1.88 9.01
CA ILE A 64 -2.85 -1.71 7.84
C ILE A 64 -1.54 -2.48 8.01
N LEU A 65 -1.03 -3.08 6.93
CA LEU A 65 0.16 -3.94 6.99
C LEU A 65 1.23 -3.49 6.00
N PHE A 66 2.47 -3.55 6.46
CA PHE A 66 3.64 -3.63 5.59
C PHE A 66 4.18 -5.07 5.62
N TRP A 67 4.40 -5.66 4.45
CA TRP A 67 4.97 -6.99 4.29
C TRP A 67 6.44 -6.86 3.86
N ALA A 68 7.33 -6.95 4.84
CA ALA A 68 8.77 -6.81 4.64
C ALA A 68 9.44 -8.18 4.37
N LEU A 69 10.60 -8.15 3.72
CA LEU A 69 11.52 -9.27 3.79
C LEU A 69 12.17 -9.34 5.18
N PRO A 70 12.48 -10.54 5.72
CA PRO A 70 13.00 -10.69 7.09
C PRO A 70 14.23 -9.83 7.39
N GLU A 71 15.14 -9.69 6.42
CA GLU A 71 16.36 -8.88 6.55
C GLU A 71 16.12 -7.37 6.68
N HIS A 72 14.95 -6.89 6.28
CA HIS A 72 14.59 -5.47 6.33
C HIS A 72 13.51 -5.15 7.39
N GLU A 73 13.06 -6.14 8.16
CA GLU A 73 11.97 -5.98 9.13
C GLU A 73 12.15 -4.76 10.04
N GLU A 74 13.34 -4.58 10.63
CA GLU A 74 13.60 -3.48 11.58
C GLU A 74 13.51 -2.10 10.91
N LYS A 75 14.07 -1.94 9.71
CA LYS A 75 13.98 -0.68 8.95
C LYS A 75 12.54 -0.39 8.55
N ALA A 76 11.85 -1.38 8.02
CA ALA A 76 10.45 -1.28 7.63
C ALA A 76 9.55 -0.92 8.82
N ARG A 77 9.80 -1.48 9.99
CA ARG A 77 9.07 -1.18 11.23
C ARG A 77 9.20 0.29 11.66
N VAL A 78 10.37 0.89 11.47
CA VAL A 78 10.58 2.32 11.76
C VAL A 78 9.81 3.20 10.79
N MET A 79 9.91 2.93 9.49
CA MET A 79 9.22 3.66 8.43
C MET A 79 7.70 3.54 8.57
N TRP A 80 7.18 2.31 8.79
CA TRP A 80 5.75 2.01 8.79
C TRP A 80 4.95 2.76 9.87
N LYS A 81 5.59 3.19 10.95
CA LYS A 81 4.95 4.02 11.98
C LYS A 81 4.37 5.33 11.44
N LYS A 82 4.82 5.78 10.28
CA LYS A 82 4.38 7.03 9.65
C LYS A 82 3.18 6.84 8.70
N ALA A 83 2.92 5.61 8.25
CA ALA A 83 1.87 5.30 7.31
C ALA A 83 0.46 5.76 7.76
N PRO A 84 0.04 5.57 9.04
CA PRO A 84 -1.26 6.08 9.48
C PRO A 84 -1.40 7.60 9.31
N LYS A 85 -0.32 8.36 9.58
CA LYS A 85 -0.31 9.81 9.40
C LYS A 85 -0.36 10.22 7.93
N MET A 86 0.30 9.47 7.05
CA MET A 86 0.22 9.69 5.60
C MET A 86 -1.21 9.53 5.11
N LEU A 87 -1.88 8.43 5.48
CA LEU A 87 -3.30 8.18 5.14
C LEU A 87 -4.22 9.27 5.70
N GLU A 88 -4.01 9.72 6.95
CA GLU A 88 -4.82 10.77 7.57
C GLU A 88 -4.69 12.09 6.80
N VAL A 89 -3.48 12.52 6.46
CA VAL A 89 -3.24 13.79 5.75
C VAL A 89 -3.81 13.73 4.35
N LEU A 90 -3.52 12.67 3.60
CA LEU A 90 -4.07 12.47 2.26
C LEU A 90 -5.60 12.37 2.29
N GLY A 91 -6.14 11.64 3.26
CA GLY A 91 -7.58 11.50 3.46
C GLY A 91 -8.28 12.84 3.77
N LYS A 92 -7.68 13.70 4.58
CA LYS A 92 -8.22 15.05 4.85
C LYS A 92 -8.26 15.94 3.61
N ARG A 93 -7.36 15.73 2.66
CA ARG A 93 -7.28 16.50 1.40
C ARG A 93 -8.13 15.93 0.29
N PHE A 94 -8.18 14.61 0.16
CA PHE A 94 -8.77 13.91 -0.99
C PHE A 94 -10.01 13.08 -0.65
N GLY A 95 -10.43 13.08 0.61
CA GLY A 95 -11.48 12.21 1.14
C GLY A 95 -10.92 10.94 1.77
N GLU A 96 -11.73 10.23 2.56
CA GLU A 96 -11.32 9.02 3.28
C GLU A 96 -10.67 7.98 2.35
N TYR A 97 -9.82 7.14 2.92
CA TYR A 97 -9.16 6.07 2.18
C TYR A 97 -10.17 5.27 1.32
N PRO A 98 -9.97 5.19 0.01
CA PRO A 98 -11.07 4.80 -0.89
C PRO A 98 -11.43 3.30 -0.87
N PHE A 99 -10.57 2.44 -0.35
CA PHE A 99 -10.71 0.97 -0.46
C PHE A 99 -10.87 0.27 0.90
N LEU A 100 -11.57 0.89 1.86
CA LEU A 100 -11.77 0.37 3.22
C LEU A 100 -12.37 -1.05 3.28
N ARG A 101 -13.23 -1.42 2.33
CA ARG A 101 -13.79 -2.78 2.30
C ARG A 101 -12.78 -3.86 1.92
N ASP A 102 -11.68 -3.48 1.30
CA ASP A 102 -10.61 -4.41 0.92
C ASP A 102 -9.48 -4.35 1.95
N LYS A 103 -8.56 -3.42 1.83
CA LYS A 103 -7.45 -3.20 2.78
C LYS A 103 -6.54 -2.06 2.30
N TYR A 104 -5.63 -1.60 3.16
CA TYR A 104 -4.42 -0.90 2.75
C TYR A 104 -3.19 -1.68 3.22
N TRP A 105 -2.50 -2.31 2.28
CA TRP A 105 -1.25 -3.02 2.53
C TRP A 105 -0.16 -2.52 1.59
N VAL A 106 1.07 -2.64 2.06
CA VAL A 106 2.28 -2.40 1.27
C VAL A 106 3.12 -3.66 1.31
N VAL A 107 3.79 -3.97 0.21
CA VAL A 107 4.65 -5.15 0.10
C VAL A 107 6.02 -4.75 -0.44
N GLU A 108 7.07 -5.25 0.17
CA GLU A 108 8.43 -5.06 -0.32
C GLU A 108 8.64 -5.82 -1.62
N THR A 109 9.26 -5.16 -2.61
CA THR A 109 9.51 -5.68 -3.95
C THR A 109 10.95 -5.41 -4.39
N PRO A 110 11.48 -6.19 -5.36
CA PRO A 110 12.82 -5.95 -5.90
C PRO A 110 12.92 -4.79 -6.90
N TYR A 111 11.83 -4.04 -7.11
CA TYR A 111 11.75 -2.84 -7.95
C TYR A 111 11.27 -1.66 -7.12
N LEU A 112 11.52 -0.42 -7.57
CA LEU A 112 11.41 0.78 -6.76
C LEU A 112 10.03 0.97 -6.13
N GLY A 113 8.97 1.03 -6.93
CA GLY A 113 7.59 1.18 -6.47
C GLY A 113 6.60 0.93 -7.58
N MET A 114 5.35 0.71 -7.20
CA MET A 114 4.21 0.63 -8.10
C MET A 114 2.91 0.72 -7.31
N GLU A 115 1.96 1.46 -7.84
CA GLU A 115 0.67 1.77 -7.22
C GLU A 115 -0.36 0.64 -7.28
N HIS A 116 0.04 -0.62 -7.15
CA HIS A 116 -0.90 -1.75 -7.15
C HIS A 116 -2.01 -1.56 -6.11
N GLN A 117 -3.26 -1.39 -6.58
CA GLN A 117 -4.41 -1.08 -5.75
C GLN A 117 -4.50 -2.02 -4.53
N THR A 118 -4.55 -1.47 -3.32
CA THR A 118 -4.66 -2.16 -2.04
C THR A 118 -3.46 -3.06 -1.64
N ILE A 119 -2.44 -3.18 -2.48
CA ILE A 119 -1.18 -3.91 -2.20
C ILE A 119 -0.01 -3.17 -2.87
N VAL A 120 0.22 -1.96 -2.41
CA VAL A 120 1.25 -1.05 -2.94
C VAL A 120 2.63 -1.70 -2.89
N ALA A 121 3.38 -1.63 -4.00
CA ALA A 121 4.75 -2.13 -4.05
C ALA A 121 5.75 -1.08 -3.53
N TYR A 122 6.74 -1.54 -2.78
CA TYR A 122 7.78 -0.68 -2.21
C TYR A 122 9.15 -1.38 -2.30
N GLY A 123 10.14 -0.73 -2.87
CA GLY A 123 11.50 -1.28 -3.04
C GLY A 123 12.59 -0.23 -2.90
N ALA A 124 12.44 0.72 -1.96
CA ALA A 124 13.48 1.68 -1.61
C ALA A 124 14.25 1.27 -0.33
N ASP A 125 15.08 2.18 0.18
CA ASP A 125 16.02 1.89 1.27
C ASP A 125 15.46 2.09 2.69
N PHE A 126 14.15 2.37 2.82
CA PHE A 126 13.47 2.67 4.09
C PHE A 126 14.03 3.94 4.78
N GLU A 127 14.44 4.91 3.99
CA GLU A 127 15.04 6.15 4.47
C GLU A 127 14.12 7.35 4.30
N ASP A 128 14.14 8.22 5.29
CA ASP A 128 13.43 9.49 5.20
C ASP A 128 14.16 10.48 4.29
N ASN A 129 13.40 11.27 3.59
CA ASN A 129 13.91 12.46 2.93
C ASN A 129 14.24 13.57 3.94
N LYS A 130 14.74 14.71 3.46
CA LYS A 130 15.08 15.87 4.30
C LYS A 130 13.91 16.47 5.11
N PHE A 131 12.68 16.07 4.81
CA PHE A 131 11.47 16.51 5.51
C PHE A 131 10.95 15.49 6.52
N GLY A 132 11.65 14.37 6.72
CA GLY A 132 11.36 13.40 7.77
C GLY A 132 10.30 12.36 7.41
N PHE A 133 10.09 12.06 6.14
CA PHE A 133 9.23 10.98 5.67
C PHE A 133 9.81 10.25 4.45
N ASP A 134 9.38 9.02 4.21
CA ASP A 134 9.74 8.27 3.02
C ASP A 134 8.91 8.75 1.82
N SER A 135 9.59 9.34 0.82
CA SER A 135 8.94 9.91 -0.36
C SER A 135 8.26 8.87 -1.22
N LEU A 136 8.88 7.68 -1.40
CA LEU A 136 8.30 6.64 -2.23
C LEU A 136 7.03 6.09 -1.58
N LEU A 137 7.06 5.77 -0.29
CA LEU A 137 5.87 5.31 0.40
C LEU A 137 4.71 6.30 0.27
N LEU A 138 4.97 7.60 0.45
CA LEU A 138 3.93 8.62 0.33
C LEU A 138 3.41 8.74 -1.11
N HIS A 139 4.30 8.74 -2.10
CA HIS A 139 3.96 8.81 -3.52
C HIS A 139 3.04 7.67 -3.93
N GLU A 140 3.48 6.44 -3.70
CA GLU A 140 2.70 5.24 -4.05
C GLU A 140 1.37 5.15 -3.25
N THR A 141 1.36 5.67 -2.01
CA THR A 141 0.13 5.77 -1.22
C THR A 141 -0.86 6.76 -1.83
N ALA A 142 -0.39 7.89 -2.36
CA ALA A 142 -1.25 8.90 -2.96
C ALA A 142 -1.96 8.38 -4.21
N HIS A 143 -1.37 7.45 -4.91
CA HIS A 143 -1.97 6.78 -6.06
C HIS A 143 -3.23 5.98 -5.73
N GLU A 144 -3.47 5.60 -4.47
CA GLU A 144 -4.74 4.99 -4.06
C GLU A 144 -5.94 5.92 -4.36
N TRP A 145 -5.75 7.25 -4.30
CA TRP A 145 -6.73 8.24 -4.75
C TRP A 145 -6.57 8.59 -6.23
N TRP A 146 -5.33 8.87 -6.68
CA TRP A 146 -5.00 9.39 -8.01
C TRP A 146 -4.29 8.34 -8.86
N GLY A 147 -5.06 7.54 -9.56
CA GLY A 147 -4.62 6.37 -10.30
C GLY A 147 -5.55 5.19 -10.06
N ASN A 148 -5.79 4.85 -8.79
CA ASN A 148 -6.61 3.69 -8.42
C ASN A 148 -8.09 4.07 -8.28
N LYS A 149 -8.43 5.05 -7.46
CA LYS A 149 -9.81 5.53 -7.29
C LYS A 149 -10.27 6.37 -8.46
N ILE A 150 -9.44 7.30 -8.90
CA ILE A 150 -9.67 8.19 -10.05
C ILE A 150 -8.62 7.84 -11.07
N THR A 151 -9.01 7.04 -12.06
CA THR A 151 -8.12 6.54 -13.10
C THR A 151 -8.35 7.27 -14.42
N ALA A 152 -7.28 7.50 -15.17
CA ALA A 152 -7.35 8.08 -16.50
C ALA A 152 -8.11 7.14 -17.46
N ALA A 153 -8.96 7.72 -18.30
CA ALA A 153 -9.71 6.96 -19.30
C ALA A 153 -8.85 6.56 -20.51
N ASP A 154 -7.74 7.24 -20.73
CA ASP A 154 -6.79 7.02 -21.82
C ASP A 154 -5.36 7.11 -21.31
N TRP A 155 -4.45 6.29 -21.87
CA TRP A 155 -3.03 6.33 -21.53
C TRP A 155 -2.36 7.68 -21.80
N GLY A 156 -2.89 8.46 -22.75
CA GLY A 156 -2.45 9.82 -23.01
C GLY A 156 -2.66 10.78 -21.82
N ASP A 157 -3.61 10.47 -20.94
CA ASP A 157 -3.94 11.25 -19.74
C ASP A 157 -3.27 10.69 -18.47
N PHE A 158 -2.39 9.70 -18.59
CA PHE A 158 -1.73 9.04 -17.45
C PHE A 158 -0.90 9.99 -16.59
N TRP A 159 -0.45 11.10 -17.16
CA TRP A 159 0.21 12.18 -16.42
C TRP A 159 -0.60 12.70 -15.22
N ILE A 160 -1.94 12.52 -15.23
CA ILE A 160 -2.82 12.89 -14.11
C ILE A 160 -2.46 12.08 -12.87
N HIS A 161 -2.19 10.77 -13.02
CA HIS A 161 -1.78 9.90 -11.92
C HIS A 161 -0.48 10.43 -11.29
N GLU A 162 0.56 10.56 -12.10
CA GLU A 162 1.89 10.98 -11.64
C GLU A 162 1.94 12.43 -11.15
N GLY A 163 1.23 13.32 -11.84
CA GLY A 163 1.16 14.72 -11.47
C GLY A 163 0.50 14.94 -10.11
N PHE A 164 -0.61 14.26 -9.84
CA PHE A 164 -1.27 14.34 -8.53
C PHE A 164 -0.56 13.53 -7.46
N GLY A 165 0.06 12.38 -7.77
CA GLY A 165 0.93 11.64 -6.87
C GLY A 165 2.08 12.51 -6.36
N THR A 166 2.82 13.13 -7.27
CA THR A 166 3.91 14.06 -6.93
C THR A 166 3.39 15.31 -6.20
N TYR A 167 2.24 15.87 -6.59
CA TYR A 167 1.66 17.03 -5.91
C TYR A 167 1.22 16.71 -4.48
N ALA A 168 0.78 15.48 -4.22
CA ALA A 168 0.42 15.01 -2.88
C ALA A 168 1.61 15.07 -1.90
N GLU A 169 2.85 14.87 -2.38
CA GLU A 169 4.05 15.04 -1.56
C GLU A 169 4.20 16.50 -1.10
N ALA A 170 3.99 17.47 -2.00
CA ALA A 170 4.03 18.89 -1.63
C ALA A 170 2.93 19.28 -0.64
N ILE A 171 1.72 18.72 -0.81
CA ILE A 171 0.61 18.89 0.15
C ILE A 171 0.99 18.32 1.51
N TYR A 172 1.57 17.12 1.55
CA TYR A 172 1.97 16.48 2.81
C TYR A 172 2.99 17.32 3.56
N VAL A 173 4.01 17.84 2.87
CA VAL A 173 5.01 18.75 3.46
C VAL A 173 4.32 20.01 4.04
N ASN A 174 3.44 20.64 3.27
CA ASN A 174 2.74 21.88 3.71
C ASN A 174 1.85 21.65 4.95
N ASP A 175 1.28 20.45 5.09
CA ASP A 175 0.32 20.15 6.17
C ASP A 175 1.00 19.57 7.43
N THR A 176 2.27 19.17 7.34
CA THR A 176 2.98 18.52 8.46
C THR A 176 4.16 19.32 9.00
N LEU A 177 4.67 20.27 8.25
CA LEU A 177 5.78 21.18 8.65
C LEU A 177 5.32 22.62 8.81
#